data_a43e8b3b8a74a0cf40baec3417ad511c
#
_entry.id   a43e8b3b8a74a0cf40baec3417ad511c
#
_cell.length_a   1.000
_cell.length_b   1.000
_cell.length_c   1.000
_cell.angle_alpha   90.00
_cell.angle_beta   90.00
_cell.angle_gamma   90.00
#
_symmetry.space_group_name_H-M   'P 1'
#
loop_
_entity.id
_entity.type
_entity.pdbx_description
1 polymer ?
#
loop_
_entity_poly.entity_id
_entity_poly.type
_entity_poly.pdbx_seq_one_letter_code
_entity_poly.pdbx_strand_id
1 'polypeptide(L)'
;MDIRNIVILTGAGVSAESGLATFRGPDGLWEGHRVEDVCTPEAYRRDPALVHAFYDARREKLGTVQPNAAHEALARLDAEWPGELLLVTQNVDDLHERAGSKRLLHMHGELTKGWCVACGKKFEWTGPMSPNSVFPEPVEGPSFSSAAKEQGSPSTSSGRTEVNVCPGCHAVGRVRPDIVWFGEMPYEMERIDEALRACDLFVSIGTSGAVYPAAGFVQTARYCGAHCIEINLEPSLGSYLFNESRVGKAGELVPAWVDEVLGQSAHSSPISR
;
A
#
# COMPACT_ATOMS: atom_id res chain seq x y z
N MET A 1 -5.81 25.66 -17.97
CA MET A 1 -4.74 25.63 -16.96
C MET A 1 -3.57 24.91 -17.61
N ASP A 2 -2.36 25.50 -17.59
CA ASP A 2 -1.17 24.85 -18.17
C ASP A 2 -0.60 23.91 -17.07
N ILE A 3 -0.98 22.64 -17.12
CA ILE A 3 -0.55 21.63 -16.13
C ILE A 3 0.79 21.08 -16.60
N ARG A 4 1.81 21.12 -15.73
CA ARG A 4 3.14 20.57 -15.97
C ARG A 4 3.53 19.55 -14.92
N ASN A 5 3.14 19.77 -13.67
CA ASN A 5 3.54 18.97 -12.53
C ASN A 5 2.30 18.32 -11.90
N ILE A 6 2.26 17.00 -11.89
CA ILE A 6 1.15 16.22 -11.34
C ILE A 6 1.63 15.43 -10.12
N VAL A 7 0.91 15.52 -9.01
CA VAL A 7 1.06 14.62 -7.88
C VAL A 7 -0.21 13.80 -7.71
N ILE A 8 -0.06 12.48 -7.68
CA ILE A 8 -1.16 11.53 -7.50
C ILE A 8 -0.96 10.84 -6.16
N LEU A 9 -1.98 10.83 -5.31
CA LEU A 9 -2.02 10.05 -4.08
C LEU A 9 -2.99 8.89 -4.26
N THR A 10 -2.54 7.65 -4.04
CA THR A 10 -3.43 6.48 -4.06
C THR A 10 -3.55 5.85 -2.68
N GLY A 11 -4.72 5.30 -2.39
CA GLY A 11 -5.00 4.49 -1.20
C GLY A 11 -5.62 3.14 -1.58
N ALA A 12 -6.01 2.34 -0.58
CA ALA A 12 -6.45 0.97 -0.77
C ALA A 12 -7.68 0.81 -1.70
N GLY A 13 -8.46 1.88 -1.87
CA GLY A 13 -9.60 1.87 -2.80
C GLY A 13 -9.21 1.64 -4.25
N VAL A 14 -8.01 2.03 -4.70
CA VAL A 14 -7.55 1.76 -6.07
C VAL A 14 -7.33 0.27 -6.32
N SER A 15 -6.94 -0.51 -5.30
CA SER A 15 -6.67 -1.95 -5.39
C SER A 15 -7.89 -2.83 -5.04
N ALA A 16 -9.02 -2.23 -4.62
CA ALA A 16 -10.23 -2.96 -4.22
C ALA A 16 -10.79 -3.82 -5.37
N GLU A 17 -10.82 -3.28 -6.60
CA GLU A 17 -11.29 -4.01 -7.78
C GLU A 17 -10.33 -5.10 -8.25
N SER A 18 -9.09 -5.11 -7.76
CA SER A 18 -8.15 -6.22 -7.93
C SER A 18 -8.38 -7.37 -6.93
N GLY A 19 -9.26 -7.18 -5.93
CA GLY A 19 -9.58 -8.17 -4.91
C GLY A 19 -8.76 -8.07 -3.63
N LEU A 20 -8.08 -6.94 -3.39
CA LEU A 20 -7.45 -6.63 -2.11
C LEU A 20 -8.43 -5.88 -1.20
N ALA A 21 -8.49 -6.28 0.06
CA ALA A 21 -9.35 -5.63 1.03
C ALA A 21 -8.86 -4.21 1.34
N THR A 22 -9.81 -3.29 1.43
CA THR A 22 -9.53 -1.92 1.85
C THR A 22 -9.17 -1.86 3.34
N PHE A 23 -8.31 -0.92 3.69
CA PHE A 23 -8.00 -0.62 5.07
C PHE A 23 -9.23 -0.06 5.79
N ARG A 24 -9.73 -0.74 6.81
CA ARG A 24 -10.99 -0.57 7.52
C ARG A 24 -12.21 -1.10 6.75
N GLY A 25 -12.55 -2.35 7.04
CA GLY A 25 -13.89 -2.87 6.84
C GLY A 25 -14.91 -2.13 7.72
N PRO A 26 -16.22 -2.40 7.55
CA PRO A 26 -17.30 -1.78 8.33
C PRO A 26 -17.10 -1.86 9.86
N ASP A 27 -16.37 -2.87 10.32
CA ASP A 27 -16.11 -3.14 11.75
C ASP A 27 -14.84 -2.48 12.29
N GLY A 28 -14.14 -1.63 11.52
CA GLY A 28 -12.88 -1.01 11.90
C GLY A 28 -11.70 -1.99 11.95
N LEU A 29 -11.89 -3.21 11.46
CA LEU A 29 -10.89 -4.25 11.38
C LEU A 29 -10.16 -4.22 10.04
N TRP A 30 -8.89 -4.59 10.06
CA TRP A 30 -8.14 -4.87 8.84
C TRP A 30 -7.97 -6.38 8.71
N GLU A 31 -8.68 -6.97 7.74
CA GLU A 31 -8.69 -8.42 7.53
C GLU A 31 -8.95 -9.23 8.83
N GLY A 32 -9.95 -8.80 9.59
CA GLY A 32 -10.33 -9.46 10.83
C GLY A 32 -9.45 -9.17 12.05
N HIS A 33 -8.39 -8.35 11.92
CA HIS A 33 -7.52 -7.97 13.02
C HIS A 33 -7.67 -6.50 13.39
N ARG A 34 -7.53 -6.18 14.66
CA ARG A 34 -7.40 -4.80 15.11
C ARG A 34 -6.03 -4.26 14.68
N VAL A 35 -5.99 -3.03 14.22
CA VAL A 35 -4.76 -2.37 13.77
C VAL A 35 -3.69 -2.36 14.87
N GLU A 36 -4.11 -2.15 16.12
CA GLU A 36 -3.25 -2.12 17.30
C GLU A 36 -2.59 -3.48 17.59
N ASP A 37 -3.11 -4.57 17.03
CA ASP A 37 -2.58 -5.92 17.25
C ASP A 37 -1.59 -6.37 16.18
N VAL A 38 -1.58 -5.71 15.00
CA VAL A 38 -0.78 -6.18 13.86
C VAL A 38 0.02 -5.09 13.14
N CYS A 39 -0.29 -3.80 13.36
CA CYS A 39 0.28 -2.70 12.58
C CYS A 39 0.87 -1.59 13.48
N THR A 40 1.54 -1.97 14.57
CA THR A 40 2.27 -1.07 15.46
C THR A 40 3.60 -1.69 15.92
N PRO A 41 4.62 -0.88 16.26
CA PRO A 41 5.86 -1.38 16.87
C PRO A 41 5.62 -2.13 18.18
N GLU A 42 4.60 -1.74 18.94
CA GLU A 42 4.17 -2.39 20.19
C GLU A 42 3.64 -3.79 19.94
N ALA A 43 2.78 -3.95 18.92
CA ALA A 43 2.26 -5.25 18.49
C ALA A 43 3.40 -6.21 18.13
N TYR A 44 4.35 -5.72 17.33
CA TYR A 44 5.51 -6.54 16.92
C TYR A 44 6.39 -6.94 18.10
N ARG A 45 6.61 -6.05 19.09
CA ARG A 45 7.35 -6.40 20.32
C ARG A 45 6.60 -7.41 21.18
N ARG A 46 5.28 -7.31 21.23
CA ARG A 46 4.40 -8.18 22.03
C ARG A 46 4.28 -9.57 21.44
N ASP A 47 4.00 -9.66 20.14
CA ASP A 47 3.80 -10.92 19.42
C ASP A 47 4.33 -10.83 17.97
N PRO A 48 5.64 -11.02 17.76
CA PRO A 48 6.22 -11.02 16.42
C PRO A 48 5.64 -12.11 15.51
N ALA A 49 5.23 -13.25 16.08
CA ALA A 49 4.71 -14.37 15.30
C ALA A 49 3.35 -14.04 14.69
N LEU A 50 2.44 -13.43 15.46
CA LEU A 50 1.15 -12.93 14.95
C LEU A 50 1.35 -11.90 13.84
N VAL A 51 2.24 -10.92 14.06
CA VAL A 51 2.51 -9.87 13.07
C VAL A 51 3.08 -10.47 11.79
N HIS A 52 4.05 -11.38 11.88
CA HIS A 52 4.58 -12.06 10.68
C HIS A 52 3.51 -12.87 9.95
N ALA A 53 2.72 -13.68 10.66
CA ALA A 53 1.64 -14.45 10.05
C ALA A 53 0.61 -13.55 9.34
N PHE A 54 0.28 -12.41 9.94
CA PHE A 54 -0.61 -11.42 9.35
C PHE A 54 -0.08 -10.88 8.01
N TYR A 55 1.22 -10.52 7.92
CA TYR A 55 1.81 -10.02 6.68
C TYR A 55 2.12 -11.12 5.68
N ASP A 56 2.41 -12.35 6.13
CA ASP A 56 2.59 -13.51 5.26
C ASP A 56 1.30 -13.85 4.50
N ALA A 57 0.15 -13.87 5.19
CA ALA A 57 -1.16 -14.09 4.55
C ALA A 57 -1.46 -13.03 3.47
N ARG A 58 -1.07 -11.76 3.69
CA ARG A 58 -1.23 -10.70 2.69
C ARG A 58 -0.30 -10.86 1.51
N ARG A 59 0.94 -11.31 1.74
CA ARG A 59 1.90 -11.59 0.69
C ARG A 59 1.42 -12.72 -0.22
N GLU A 60 0.87 -13.77 0.39
CA GLU A 60 0.23 -14.86 -0.35
C GLU A 60 -0.95 -14.36 -1.17
N LYS A 61 -1.87 -13.59 -0.57
CA LYS A 61 -3.00 -12.99 -1.27
C LYS A 61 -2.55 -12.10 -2.43
N LEU A 62 -1.51 -11.27 -2.23
CA LEU A 62 -0.95 -10.40 -3.25
C LEU A 62 -0.49 -11.20 -4.49
N GLY A 63 0.07 -12.38 -4.30
CA GLY A 63 0.46 -13.28 -5.39
C GLY A 63 -0.70 -13.77 -6.26
N THR A 64 -1.94 -13.69 -5.79
CA THR A 64 -3.14 -14.19 -6.49
C THR A 64 -3.90 -13.11 -7.27
N VAL A 65 -3.59 -11.84 -7.09
CA VAL A 65 -4.29 -10.71 -7.71
C VAL A 65 -3.50 -10.08 -8.85
N GLN A 66 -4.17 -9.32 -9.70
CA GLN A 66 -3.58 -8.61 -10.83
C GLN A 66 -3.91 -7.12 -10.76
N PRO A 67 -3.07 -6.24 -11.37
CA PRO A 67 -3.45 -4.85 -11.59
C PRO A 67 -4.80 -4.75 -12.29
N ASN A 68 -5.55 -3.71 -11.99
CA ASN A 68 -6.81 -3.40 -12.66
C ASN A 68 -6.66 -2.18 -13.58
N ALA A 69 -7.73 -1.82 -14.28
CA ALA A 69 -7.74 -0.75 -15.27
C ALA A 69 -7.26 0.62 -14.71
N ALA A 70 -7.45 0.89 -13.41
CA ALA A 70 -6.95 2.12 -12.79
C ALA A 70 -5.42 2.12 -12.72
N HIS A 71 -4.80 1.00 -12.33
CA HIS A 71 -3.34 0.85 -12.29
C HIS A 71 -2.74 0.98 -13.69
N GLU A 72 -3.35 0.33 -14.70
CA GLU A 72 -2.89 0.38 -16.10
C GLU A 72 -3.00 1.80 -16.67
N ALA A 73 -4.09 2.51 -16.37
CA ALA A 73 -4.26 3.90 -16.79
C ALA A 73 -3.22 4.84 -16.15
N LEU A 74 -2.92 4.66 -14.85
CA LEU A 74 -1.89 5.44 -14.18
C LEU A 74 -0.49 5.15 -14.71
N ALA A 75 -0.19 3.89 -15.05
CA ALA A 75 1.07 3.51 -15.69
C ALA A 75 1.19 4.13 -17.10
N ARG A 76 0.09 4.19 -17.87
CA ARG A 76 0.05 4.88 -19.16
C ARG A 76 0.27 6.39 -18.98
N LEU A 77 -0.38 7.01 -18.02
CA LEU A 77 -0.15 8.43 -17.71
C LEU A 77 1.32 8.67 -17.34
N ASP A 78 1.91 7.81 -16.53
CA ASP A 78 3.33 7.90 -16.17
C ASP A 78 4.25 7.80 -17.40
N ALA A 79 3.93 6.95 -18.36
CA ALA A 79 4.73 6.77 -19.56
C ALA A 79 4.56 7.92 -20.58
N GLU A 80 3.37 8.48 -20.71
CA GLU A 80 3.03 9.43 -21.76
C GLU A 80 3.05 10.90 -21.29
N TRP A 81 3.02 11.18 -19.98
CA TRP A 81 3.03 12.54 -19.46
C TRP A 81 4.38 13.24 -19.69
N PRO A 82 4.41 14.36 -20.45
CA PRO A 82 5.67 15.02 -20.82
C PRO A 82 6.28 15.86 -19.68
N GLY A 83 5.50 16.18 -18.65
CA GLY A 83 5.94 16.98 -17.49
C GLY A 83 6.37 16.12 -16.30
N GLU A 84 6.50 16.78 -15.15
CA GLU A 84 6.81 16.09 -13.90
C GLU A 84 5.57 15.34 -13.38
N LEU A 85 5.79 14.12 -12.88
CA LEU A 85 4.76 13.32 -12.25
C LEU A 85 5.36 12.58 -11.05
N LEU A 86 4.64 12.57 -9.95
CA LEU A 86 4.94 11.73 -8.80
C LEU A 86 3.67 10.98 -8.37
N LEU A 87 3.71 9.66 -8.47
CA LEU A 87 2.69 8.78 -7.91
C LEU A 87 3.11 8.37 -6.51
N VAL A 88 2.42 8.90 -5.49
CA VAL A 88 2.61 8.53 -4.08
C VAL A 88 1.54 7.53 -3.70
N THR A 89 1.93 6.35 -3.24
CA THR A 89 0.97 5.36 -2.78
C THR A 89 1.06 5.13 -1.27
N GLN A 90 -0.09 5.04 -0.62
CA GLN A 90 -0.24 4.56 0.74
C GLN A 90 -0.27 3.03 0.79
N ASN A 91 -0.49 2.40 -0.37
CA ASN A 91 -0.58 0.95 -0.49
C ASN A 91 0.80 0.32 -0.34
N VAL A 92 0.78 -0.88 0.19
CA VAL A 92 1.97 -1.71 0.37
C VAL A 92 2.04 -2.85 -0.66
N ASP A 93 1.03 -2.96 -1.53
CA ASP A 93 1.02 -3.88 -2.67
C ASP A 93 1.92 -3.37 -3.81
N ASP A 94 2.28 -4.24 -4.75
CA ASP A 94 3.13 -3.98 -5.91
C ASP A 94 2.34 -3.80 -7.22
N LEU A 95 1.03 -3.50 -7.13
CA LEU A 95 0.16 -3.48 -8.32
C LEU A 95 0.49 -2.31 -9.27
N HIS A 96 0.96 -1.18 -8.76
CA HIS A 96 1.41 -0.07 -9.59
C HIS A 96 2.64 -0.43 -10.42
N GLU A 97 3.66 -1.06 -9.81
CA GLU A 97 4.87 -1.53 -10.50
C GLU A 97 4.52 -2.59 -11.53
N ARG A 98 3.68 -3.55 -11.16
CA ARG A 98 3.24 -4.63 -12.06
C ARG A 98 2.44 -4.11 -13.24
N ALA A 99 1.74 -2.98 -13.09
CA ALA A 99 1.10 -2.27 -14.20
C ALA A 99 2.09 -1.47 -15.05
N GLY A 100 3.31 -1.19 -14.56
CA GLY A 100 4.37 -0.49 -15.29
C GLY A 100 4.67 0.93 -14.82
N SER A 101 4.09 1.41 -13.73
CA SER A 101 4.42 2.73 -13.12
C SER A 101 5.88 2.77 -12.67
N LYS A 102 6.58 3.87 -12.95
CA LYS A 102 8.01 4.06 -12.65
C LYS A 102 8.26 5.24 -11.71
N ARG A 103 7.53 6.36 -11.88
CA ARG A 103 7.62 7.55 -11.03
C ARG A 103 6.78 7.38 -9.77
N LEU A 104 7.04 6.28 -9.04
CA LEU A 104 6.27 5.77 -7.91
C LEU A 104 7.05 5.92 -6.60
N LEU A 105 6.33 6.17 -5.51
CA LEU A 105 6.86 6.25 -4.16
C LEU A 105 5.89 5.57 -3.18
N HIS A 106 6.38 4.54 -2.47
CA HIS A 106 5.66 3.86 -1.40
C HIS A 106 5.88 4.56 -0.06
N MET A 107 4.99 5.46 0.32
CA MET A 107 5.15 6.20 1.57
C MET A 107 4.96 5.35 2.83
N HIS A 108 4.27 4.22 2.73
CA HIS A 108 4.06 3.29 3.83
C HIS A 108 4.85 1.98 3.71
N GLY A 109 5.84 1.94 2.80
CA GLY A 109 6.68 0.77 2.58
C GLY A 109 6.05 -0.26 1.65
N GLU A 110 6.66 -1.45 1.58
CA GLU A 110 6.35 -2.47 0.58
C GLU A 110 6.23 -3.85 1.21
N LEU A 111 5.14 -4.54 0.90
CA LEU A 111 4.83 -5.86 1.44
C LEU A 111 5.81 -6.94 0.98
N THR A 112 6.42 -6.75 -0.19
CA THR A 112 7.40 -7.64 -0.81
C THR A 112 8.82 -7.41 -0.29
N LYS A 113 9.02 -6.50 0.68
CA LYS A 113 10.33 -6.20 1.26
C LYS A 113 10.40 -6.53 2.74
N GLY A 114 11.60 -6.92 3.15
CA GLY A 114 11.98 -7.10 4.55
C GLY A 114 12.99 -6.04 4.99
N TRP A 115 12.94 -5.68 6.26
CA TRP A 115 13.85 -4.76 6.90
C TRP A 115 14.48 -5.40 8.14
N CYS A 116 15.81 -5.46 8.18
CA CYS A 116 16.54 -5.92 9.36
C CYS A 116 16.72 -4.78 10.35
N VAL A 117 16.11 -4.88 11.52
CA VAL A 117 16.23 -3.86 12.59
C VAL A 117 17.60 -3.86 13.27
N ALA A 118 18.45 -4.88 13.06
CA ALA A 118 19.79 -4.94 13.63
C ALA A 118 20.83 -4.20 12.78
N CYS A 119 20.75 -4.26 11.45
CA CYS A 119 21.74 -3.65 10.57
C CYS A 119 21.17 -2.61 9.60
N GLY A 120 19.87 -2.38 9.61
CA GLY A 120 19.18 -1.42 8.74
C GLY A 120 18.99 -1.88 7.29
N LYS A 121 19.48 -3.07 6.91
CA LYS A 121 19.38 -3.55 5.52
C LYS A 121 17.94 -3.84 5.15
N LYS A 122 17.50 -3.28 4.02
CA LYS A 122 16.26 -3.63 3.32
C LYS A 122 16.58 -4.57 2.16
N PHE A 123 15.68 -5.48 1.84
CA PHE A 123 15.88 -6.50 0.80
C PHE A 123 14.54 -7.10 0.37
N GLU A 124 14.53 -7.67 -0.83
CA GLU A 124 13.35 -8.36 -1.35
C GLU A 124 13.01 -9.58 -0.48
N TRP A 125 11.72 -9.72 -0.16
CA TRP A 125 11.22 -10.81 0.66
C TRP A 125 9.85 -11.28 0.15
N THR A 126 9.85 -12.37 -0.57
CA THR A 126 8.65 -12.92 -1.21
C THR A 126 8.11 -14.18 -0.50
N GLY A 127 8.89 -14.76 0.42
CA GLY A 127 8.51 -15.95 1.19
C GLY A 127 7.86 -15.62 2.55
N PRO A 128 7.46 -16.65 3.31
CA PRO A 128 6.96 -16.47 4.68
C PRO A 128 8.08 -16.01 5.62
N MET A 129 7.75 -15.13 6.54
CA MET A 129 8.64 -14.68 7.62
C MET A 129 8.38 -15.44 8.93
N SER A 130 7.21 -16.07 9.07
CA SER A 130 6.87 -16.86 10.23
C SER A 130 7.40 -18.30 10.11
N PRO A 131 8.03 -18.87 11.16
CA PRO A 131 8.46 -20.26 11.14
C PRO A 131 7.30 -21.26 11.13
N ASN A 132 6.09 -20.83 11.43
CA ASN A 132 4.89 -21.64 11.57
C ASN A 132 3.70 -21.08 10.79
N SER A 133 3.89 -20.67 9.54
CA SER A 133 2.75 -20.36 8.66
C SER A 133 2.03 -21.65 8.21
N VAL A 134 1.55 -22.41 9.19
CA VAL A 134 0.47 -23.36 8.98
C VAL A 134 -0.80 -22.56 9.21
N PHE A 135 -1.50 -22.23 8.12
CA PHE A 135 -2.79 -21.55 8.21
C PHE A 135 -3.73 -22.35 9.10
N PRO A 136 -4.44 -21.72 10.06
CA PRO A 136 -5.56 -22.39 10.68
C PRO A 136 -6.59 -22.67 9.58
N GLU A 137 -6.90 -23.93 9.34
CA GLU A 137 -8.06 -24.30 8.55
C GLU A 137 -9.30 -23.59 9.11
N PRO A 138 -10.29 -23.23 8.28
CA PRO A 138 -11.54 -22.64 8.76
C PRO A 138 -12.11 -23.56 9.83
N VAL A 139 -12.30 -23.01 11.02
CA VAL A 139 -12.84 -23.76 12.16
C VAL A 139 -14.30 -24.11 11.84
N GLU A 140 -14.54 -25.29 11.32
CA GLU A 140 -15.88 -25.90 11.40
C GLU A 140 -16.18 -26.17 12.87
N GLY A 141 -17.40 -25.81 13.27
CA GLY A 141 -17.86 -25.79 14.65
C GLY A 141 -17.69 -27.12 15.42
N PRO A 142 -17.88 -27.09 16.75
CA PRO A 142 -17.40 -28.12 17.65
C PRO A 142 -18.15 -29.46 17.53
N SER A 143 -17.45 -30.52 17.13
CA SER A 143 -17.89 -31.87 17.41
C SER A 143 -17.09 -32.43 18.60
N PHE A 144 -17.76 -32.65 19.72
CA PHE A 144 -17.24 -33.34 20.88
C PHE A 144 -16.95 -34.78 20.54
N SER A 145 -15.73 -35.25 20.71
CA SER A 145 -15.44 -36.65 21.00
C SER A 145 -14.18 -36.77 21.84
N SER A 146 -14.36 -37.44 22.95
CA SER A 146 -13.35 -37.81 23.95
C SER A 146 -12.51 -38.99 23.48
N ALA A 147 -11.20 -39.04 23.71
CA ALA A 147 -10.45 -40.02 24.50
C ALA A 147 -8.95 -40.07 24.19
N ALA A 148 -8.24 -40.20 25.30
CA ALA A 148 -7.01 -40.98 25.54
C ALA A 148 -5.64 -40.47 25.07
N LYS A 149 -4.83 -40.29 26.13
CA LYS A 149 -3.38 -40.11 26.21
C LYS A 149 -2.58 -41.19 25.48
N GLU A 150 -1.50 -40.75 24.79
CA GLU A 150 -0.24 -41.51 24.83
C GLU A 150 0.95 -40.58 24.81
N GLN A 151 1.88 -40.86 25.75
CA GLN A 151 3.17 -40.21 25.90
C GLN A 151 4.13 -40.78 24.87
N GLY A 152 4.71 -39.93 24.01
CA GLY A 152 5.81 -40.26 23.12
C GLY A 152 6.95 -39.27 23.30
N SER A 153 8.11 -39.78 23.68
CA SER A 153 9.37 -39.07 23.88
C SER A 153 9.82 -38.25 22.66
N PRO A 154 10.63 -37.20 22.85
CA PRO A 154 11.03 -36.31 21.77
C PRO A 154 12.10 -36.94 20.89
N SER A 155 11.77 -37.21 19.63
CA SER A 155 12.80 -37.50 18.63
C SER A 155 13.38 -36.17 18.10
N THR A 156 14.64 -35.98 18.41
CA THR A 156 15.51 -35.01 17.75
C THR A 156 15.59 -35.30 16.26
N SER A 157 15.12 -34.38 15.44
CA SER A 157 15.50 -34.26 14.03
C SER A 157 15.33 -32.83 13.53
N SER A 158 16.41 -32.09 13.59
CA SER A 158 17.05 -31.29 12.54
C SER A 158 16.19 -31.04 11.30
N GLY A 159 15.74 -29.81 11.16
CA GLY A 159 15.02 -29.28 10.01
C GLY A 159 14.38 -27.94 10.35
N ARG A 160 14.90 -27.18 11.30
CA ARG A 160 14.57 -25.77 11.45
C ARG A 160 15.16 -25.05 10.26
N THR A 161 14.39 -24.94 9.19
CA THR A 161 14.62 -23.86 8.23
C THR A 161 14.64 -22.58 9.05
N GLU A 162 15.81 -21.95 9.14
CA GLU A 162 15.97 -20.68 9.83
C GLU A 162 15.22 -19.63 9.03
N VAL A 163 13.92 -19.50 9.31
CA VAL A 163 13.04 -18.46 8.78
C VAL A 163 13.38 -17.19 9.55
N ASN A 164 13.37 -16.04 8.91
CA ASN A 164 13.68 -14.74 9.52
C ASN A 164 15.17 -14.53 9.85
N VAL A 165 16.06 -14.89 8.90
CA VAL A 165 17.48 -14.60 8.96
C VAL A 165 17.80 -13.43 8.01
N CYS A 166 18.49 -12.41 8.52
CA CYS A 166 18.92 -11.29 7.70
C CYS A 166 19.99 -11.73 6.68
N PRO A 167 19.78 -11.49 5.36
CA PRO A 167 20.79 -11.86 4.34
C PRO A 167 22.05 -10.97 4.37
N GLY A 168 22.10 -9.97 5.24
CA GLY A 168 23.23 -9.06 5.35
C GLY A 168 24.10 -9.32 6.56
N CYS A 169 23.51 -9.38 7.75
CA CYS A 169 24.25 -9.56 9.01
C CYS A 169 24.00 -10.90 9.69
N HIS A 170 23.20 -11.77 9.08
CA HIS A 170 22.82 -13.11 9.58
C HIS A 170 22.14 -13.13 10.95
N ALA A 171 21.64 -11.98 11.42
CA ALA A 171 20.89 -11.91 12.67
C ALA A 171 19.55 -12.66 12.51
N VAL A 172 19.24 -13.57 13.43
CA VAL A 172 18.01 -14.37 13.48
C VAL A 172 16.94 -13.60 14.24
N GLY A 173 15.68 -13.62 13.75
CA GLY A 173 14.54 -12.99 14.41
C GLY A 173 14.60 -11.45 14.45
N ARG A 174 15.42 -10.84 13.59
CA ARG A 174 15.60 -9.37 13.52
C ARG A 174 15.08 -8.77 12.23
N VAL A 175 14.39 -9.55 11.41
CA VAL A 175 13.75 -9.07 10.18
C VAL A 175 12.27 -8.85 10.43
N ARG A 176 11.76 -7.71 10.03
CA ARG A 176 10.33 -7.37 9.99
C ARG A 176 9.91 -7.03 8.56
N PRO A 177 8.60 -7.03 8.24
CA PRO A 177 8.11 -6.44 7.00
C PRO A 177 8.55 -4.97 6.87
N ASP A 178 8.95 -4.54 5.68
CA ASP A 178 9.30 -3.13 5.41
C ASP A 178 8.03 -2.29 5.23
N ILE A 179 7.24 -2.24 6.27
CA ILE A 179 5.98 -1.51 6.35
C ILE A 179 6.11 -0.43 7.42
N VAL A 180 5.65 0.77 7.10
CA VAL A 180 5.52 1.86 8.08
C VAL A 180 4.29 1.59 8.94
N TRP A 181 4.49 1.38 10.21
CA TRP A 181 3.42 1.14 11.17
C TRP A 181 2.91 2.43 11.81
N PHE A 182 1.72 2.37 12.40
CA PHE A 182 1.20 3.51 13.16
C PHE A 182 2.18 3.92 14.27
N GLY A 183 2.45 5.24 14.33
CA GLY A 183 3.47 5.82 15.20
C GLY A 183 4.86 5.94 14.58
N GLU A 184 5.09 5.36 13.41
CA GLU A 184 6.34 5.54 12.65
C GLU A 184 6.19 6.65 11.60
N MET A 185 7.31 7.25 11.20
CA MET A 185 7.34 8.28 10.16
C MET A 185 7.25 7.65 8.77
N PRO A 186 6.32 8.07 7.90
CA PRO A 186 6.27 7.62 6.51
C PRO A 186 7.55 7.97 5.75
N TYR A 187 7.83 7.21 4.70
CA TYR A 187 9.03 7.39 3.88
C TYR A 187 8.93 8.64 2.99
N GLU A 188 10.08 9.22 2.69
CA GLU A 188 10.28 10.26 1.67
C GLU A 188 9.39 11.52 1.86
N MET A 189 9.04 11.87 3.10
CA MET A 189 8.13 12.98 3.38
C MET A 189 8.62 14.34 2.85
N GLU A 190 9.94 14.57 2.85
CA GLU A 190 10.53 15.79 2.29
C GLU A 190 10.29 15.88 0.79
N ARG A 191 10.57 14.80 0.05
CA ARG A 191 10.31 14.71 -1.40
C ARG A 191 8.84 14.87 -1.75
N ILE A 192 7.95 14.30 -0.92
CA ILE A 192 6.50 14.46 -1.10
C ILE A 192 6.09 15.92 -0.88
N ASP A 193 6.57 16.57 0.18
CA ASP A 193 6.23 17.98 0.47
C ASP A 193 6.74 18.91 -0.63
N GLU A 194 7.95 18.70 -1.13
CA GLU A 194 8.50 19.45 -2.27
C GLU A 194 7.62 19.28 -3.52
N ALA A 195 7.22 18.05 -3.85
CA ALA A 195 6.36 17.78 -4.99
C ALA A 195 4.97 18.42 -4.84
N LEU A 196 4.37 18.34 -3.65
CA LEU A 196 3.07 18.97 -3.36
C LEU A 196 3.11 20.51 -3.48
N ARG A 197 4.22 21.12 -3.10
CA ARG A 197 4.40 22.59 -3.24
C ARG A 197 4.58 23.05 -4.67
N ALA A 198 5.09 22.16 -5.53
CA ALA A 198 5.39 22.47 -6.92
C ALA A 198 4.32 21.99 -7.91
N CYS A 199 3.32 21.20 -7.47
CA CYS A 199 2.34 20.64 -8.39
C CYS A 199 1.30 21.66 -8.85
N ASP A 200 0.88 21.53 -10.10
CA ASP A 200 -0.25 22.26 -10.70
C ASP A 200 -1.56 21.48 -10.50
N LEU A 201 -1.45 20.14 -10.45
CA LEU A 201 -2.58 19.22 -10.28
C LEU A 201 -2.27 18.18 -9.20
N PHE A 202 -3.12 18.12 -8.19
CA PHE A 202 -3.12 17.09 -7.17
C PHE A 202 -4.35 16.19 -7.32
N VAL A 203 -4.14 14.87 -7.40
CA VAL A 203 -5.25 13.92 -7.56
C VAL A 203 -5.19 12.85 -6.47
N SER A 204 -6.28 12.71 -5.73
CA SER A 204 -6.43 11.71 -4.66
C SER A 204 -7.37 10.61 -5.13
N ILE A 205 -6.90 9.35 -5.12
CA ILE A 205 -7.64 8.20 -5.68
C ILE A 205 -7.78 7.09 -4.62
N GLY A 206 -9.01 6.70 -4.33
CA GLY A 206 -9.28 5.53 -3.49
C GLY A 206 -8.78 5.64 -2.04
N THR A 207 -8.77 6.85 -1.47
CA THR A 207 -8.35 7.07 -0.08
C THR A 207 -9.48 7.60 0.79
N SER A 208 -9.54 7.15 2.03
CA SER A 208 -10.58 7.59 3.00
C SER A 208 -10.39 9.02 3.49
N GLY A 209 -9.20 9.61 3.31
CA GLY A 209 -8.85 10.91 3.91
C GLY A 209 -8.73 10.89 5.43
N ALA A 210 -8.57 9.71 6.05
CA ALA A 210 -8.51 9.55 7.50
C ALA A 210 -7.09 9.35 8.05
N VAL A 211 -6.13 8.93 7.20
CA VAL A 211 -4.78 8.57 7.63
C VAL A 211 -3.82 9.74 7.42
N TYR A 212 -3.28 10.26 8.51
CA TYR A 212 -2.26 11.30 8.48
C TYR A 212 -0.85 10.69 8.39
N PRO A 213 0.09 11.39 7.71
CA PRO A 213 0.01 12.74 7.15
C PRO A 213 -0.68 12.83 5.78
N ALA A 214 -0.95 11.72 5.07
CA ALA A 214 -1.49 11.72 3.71
C ALA A 214 -2.82 12.49 3.57
N ALA A 215 -3.70 12.44 4.57
CA ALA A 215 -4.95 13.18 4.60
C ALA A 215 -4.76 14.72 4.53
N GLY A 216 -3.57 15.22 4.90
CA GLY A 216 -3.22 16.64 4.85
C GLY A 216 -2.66 17.10 3.50
N PHE A 217 -2.33 16.20 2.57
CA PHE A 217 -1.64 16.56 1.32
C PHE A 217 -2.48 17.48 0.43
N VAL A 218 -3.78 17.28 0.38
CA VAL A 218 -4.69 18.17 -0.35
C VAL A 218 -4.63 19.60 0.18
N GLN A 219 -4.46 19.80 1.49
CA GLN A 219 -4.36 21.13 2.08
C GLN A 219 -3.07 21.84 1.62
N THR A 220 -1.93 21.12 1.64
CA THR A 220 -0.64 21.65 1.17
C THR A 220 -0.71 22.00 -0.31
N ALA A 221 -1.16 21.08 -1.17
CA ALA A 221 -1.28 21.30 -2.61
C ALA A 221 -2.18 22.51 -2.93
N ARG A 222 -3.36 22.56 -2.30
CA ARG A 222 -4.30 23.66 -2.49
C ARG A 222 -3.75 25.00 -2.01
N TYR A 223 -3.07 25.02 -0.86
CA TYR A 223 -2.43 26.24 -0.34
C TYR A 223 -1.38 26.79 -1.30
N CYS A 224 -0.67 25.90 -2.02
CA CYS A 224 0.31 26.27 -3.03
C CYS A 224 -0.31 26.56 -4.42
N GLY A 225 -1.62 26.50 -4.57
CA GLY A 225 -2.33 26.91 -5.79
C GLY A 225 -2.68 25.76 -6.75
N ALA A 226 -2.42 24.52 -6.38
CA ALA A 226 -2.77 23.37 -7.21
C ALA A 226 -4.29 23.23 -7.36
N HIS A 227 -4.73 22.78 -8.54
CA HIS A 227 -6.07 22.25 -8.72
C HIS A 227 -6.14 20.83 -8.09
N CYS A 228 -7.15 20.57 -7.26
CA CYS A 228 -7.25 19.33 -6.50
C CYS A 228 -8.49 18.53 -6.92
N ILE A 229 -8.28 17.28 -7.33
CA ILE A 229 -9.34 16.35 -7.76
C ILE A 229 -9.37 15.16 -6.81
N GLU A 230 -10.56 14.73 -6.42
CA GLU A 230 -10.80 13.48 -5.72
C GLU A 230 -11.51 12.49 -6.66
N ILE A 231 -11.01 11.25 -6.73
CA ILE A 231 -11.66 10.12 -7.41
C ILE A 231 -11.85 9.01 -6.38
N ASN A 232 -13.07 8.75 -5.97
CA ASN A 232 -13.32 7.80 -4.89
C ASN A 232 -14.70 7.16 -5.04
N LEU A 233 -14.90 5.97 -4.44
CA LEU A 233 -16.20 5.30 -4.45
C LEU A 233 -17.26 6.08 -3.66
N GLU A 234 -16.83 6.73 -2.59
CA GLU A 234 -17.61 7.63 -1.73
C GLU A 234 -16.77 8.85 -1.37
N PRO A 235 -17.37 10.02 -1.09
CA PRO A 235 -16.63 11.18 -0.66
C PRO A 235 -15.77 10.89 0.57
N SER A 236 -14.47 11.27 0.52
CA SER A 236 -13.57 11.13 1.67
C SER A 236 -13.91 12.11 2.80
N LEU A 237 -13.30 11.92 3.97
CA LEU A 237 -13.45 12.86 5.09
C LEU A 237 -12.98 14.28 4.74
N GLY A 238 -12.05 14.42 3.78
CA GLY A 238 -11.52 15.69 3.30
C GLY A 238 -12.14 16.19 1.99
N SER A 239 -13.25 15.61 1.51
CA SER A 239 -13.82 15.88 0.18
C SER A 239 -14.12 17.36 -0.06
N TYR A 240 -14.50 18.11 0.96
CA TYR A 240 -14.75 19.56 0.89
C TYR A 240 -13.51 20.42 0.56
N LEU A 241 -12.32 19.84 0.64
CA LEU A 241 -11.06 20.51 0.31
C LEU A 241 -10.72 20.42 -1.19
N PHE A 242 -11.36 19.56 -1.94
CA PHE A 242 -11.11 19.37 -3.35
C PHE A 242 -11.91 20.38 -4.20
N ASN A 243 -11.36 20.72 -5.35
CA ASN A 243 -12.05 21.57 -6.34
C ASN A 243 -13.10 20.75 -7.10
N GLU A 244 -12.83 19.45 -7.28
CA GLU A 244 -13.68 18.51 -8.00
C GLU A 244 -13.67 17.15 -7.27
N SER A 245 -14.83 16.52 -7.17
CA SER A 245 -14.98 15.16 -6.63
C SER A 245 -15.75 14.30 -7.63
N ARG A 246 -15.13 13.20 -8.08
CA ARG A 246 -15.71 12.20 -8.98
C ARG A 246 -16.01 10.95 -8.17
N VAL A 247 -17.29 10.65 -8.01
CA VAL A 247 -17.77 9.52 -7.21
C VAL A 247 -18.07 8.33 -8.13
N GLY A 248 -17.36 7.22 -7.91
CA GLY A 248 -17.52 5.98 -8.67
C GLY A 248 -16.32 5.05 -8.53
N LYS A 249 -16.31 3.96 -9.28
CA LYS A 249 -15.25 2.96 -9.28
C LYS A 249 -13.96 3.50 -9.90
N ALA A 250 -12.82 3.18 -9.28
CA ALA A 250 -11.52 3.61 -9.77
C ALA A 250 -11.22 3.06 -11.17
N GLY A 251 -11.56 1.78 -11.44
CA GLY A 251 -11.35 1.15 -12.74
C GLY A 251 -12.15 1.77 -13.89
N GLU A 252 -13.16 2.57 -13.61
CA GLU A 252 -13.94 3.29 -14.62
C GLU A 252 -13.51 4.77 -14.73
N LEU A 253 -13.36 5.43 -13.59
CA LEU A 253 -13.14 6.87 -13.55
C LEU A 253 -11.67 7.26 -13.82
N VAL A 254 -10.70 6.45 -13.36
CA VAL A 254 -9.28 6.78 -13.56
C VAL A 254 -8.87 6.69 -15.03
N PRO A 255 -9.23 5.65 -15.81
CA PRO A 255 -8.98 5.65 -17.25
C PRO A 255 -9.58 6.85 -17.98
N ALA A 256 -10.83 7.21 -17.69
CA ALA A 256 -11.49 8.37 -18.30
C ALA A 256 -10.78 9.68 -17.96
N TRP A 257 -10.39 9.87 -16.69
CA TRP A 257 -9.61 11.02 -16.25
C TRP A 257 -8.23 11.10 -16.94
N VAL A 258 -7.54 9.97 -17.08
CA VAL A 258 -6.25 9.91 -17.77
C VAL A 258 -6.38 10.33 -19.25
N ASP A 259 -7.43 9.87 -19.94
CA ASP A 259 -7.72 10.28 -21.32
C ASP A 259 -7.95 11.78 -21.43
N GLU A 260 -8.68 12.39 -20.51
CA GLU A 260 -8.90 13.85 -20.46
C GLU A 260 -7.58 14.61 -20.29
N VAL A 261 -6.72 14.17 -19.36
CA VAL A 261 -5.45 14.85 -19.06
C VAL A 261 -4.46 14.75 -20.23
N LEU A 262 -4.31 13.56 -20.81
CA LEU A 262 -3.44 13.34 -21.96
C LEU A 262 -3.97 14.05 -23.22
N GLY A 263 -5.28 14.08 -23.43
CA GLY A 263 -5.90 14.82 -24.53
C GLY A 263 -5.68 16.34 -24.45
N GLN A 264 -5.67 16.92 -23.25
CA GLN A 264 -5.38 18.33 -23.05
C GLN A 264 -3.91 18.68 -23.32
N SER A 265 -2.96 17.79 -22.97
CA SER A 265 -1.54 18.02 -23.21
C SER A 265 -1.19 18.02 -24.69
N ALA A 266 -1.86 17.20 -25.50
CA ALA A 266 -1.65 17.13 -26.96
C ALA A 266 -2.03 18.44 -27.67
N HIS A 267 -2.95 19.23 -27.13
CA HIS A 267 -3.39 20.50 -27.71
C HIS A 267 -2.56 21.72 -27.23
N SER A 268 -1.72 21.53 -26.21
CA SER A 268 -0.90 22.61 -25.61
C SER A 268 0.52 22.69 -26.19
N SER A 269 0.91 21.80 -27.10
CA SER A 269 2.21 21.86 -27.77
C SER A 269 2.24 23.06 -28.75
N PRO A 270 3.16 24.03 -28.58
CA PRO A 270 3.25 25.14 -29.53
C PRO A 270 3.64 24.60 -30.91
N ILE A 271 2.85 24.94 -31.92
CA ILE A 271 3.22 24.76 -33.33
C ILE A 271 4.55 25.51 -33.52
N SER A 272 5.65 24.76 -33.57
CA SER A 272 6.94 25.33 -33.98
C SER A 272 6.81 25.85 -35.41
N ARG A 273 6.87 27.14 -35.53
CA ARG A 273 7.09 27.85 -36.82
C ARG A 273 8.59 27.97 -37.11
#